data_a44c1c233a23abdeaddeabd29e98de14
#
_entry.id   a44c1c233a23abdeaddeabd29e98de14
#
_cell.length_a   1.000
_cell.length_b   1.000
_cell.length_c   1.000
_cell.angle_alpha   90.00
_cell.angle_beta   90.00
_cell.angle_gamma   90.00
#
_symmetry.space_group_name_H-M   'P 1'
#
loop_
_entity.id
_entity.type
_entity.pdbx_description
1 polymer ?
#
loop_
_entity_poly.entity_id
_entity_poly.type
_entity_poly.pdbx_seq_one_letter_code
_entity_poly.pdbx_strand_id
1 'polypeptide(L)'
;MRKIQYLFIGLFFCLGIQAQEKFNIRGVLPWHNFLSGPTSWNLSDYRNYLDECQKNGINFIGFHNYTGGGERYATYVEPMIKIEYKNILPQACFDNSLTARWGYLPMAVKDFAYDTGKAFHLPAGAEAFGNDGSVTSYSPREHYEKAQGLMRDVLKMAHERGIRMAMGFEFGVIPPEYFSLNVAGDCFYWPGESNMIPNPKSQIAAAIHYAAIDDILKAYPDIDYIWMWLNEHSFMGVDTQKALRNAPFARAYRENESFFEEAADSSARFVGVWALEYMKLTYDYLKSKGSHAKLILGGWGGGHQLPSLLKGLDRALPKDIIFSCLNPDLGKSPQPEFLGEIARNRNVWAVPWLE
;
A
#
# COMPACT_ATOMS: atom_id res chain seq x y z
N MET A 1 -17.88 44.06 46.03
CA MET A 1 -16.70 43.39 45.40
C MET A 1 -16.83 41.88 45.12
N ARG A 2 -17.97 41.24 45.33
CA ARG A 2 -18.14 39.79 45.05
C ARG A 2 -18.76 39.41 43.68
N LYS A 3 -19.24 40.39 42.90
CA LYS A 3 -19.88 40.15 41.61
C LYS A 3 -18.93 40.19 40.39
N ILE A 4 -17.69 40.64 40.55
CA ILE A 4 -16.71 40.74 39.46
C ILE A 4 -15.89 39.45 39.32
N GLN A 5 -15.76 38.64 40.38
CA GLN A 5 -15.02 37.38 40.34
C GLN A 5 -15.70 36.26 39.52
N TYR A 6 -17.03 36.28 39.44
CA TYR A 6 -17.76 35.24 38.65
C TYR A 6 -17.79 35.55 37.15
N LEU A 7 -17.54 36.80 36.75
CA LEU A 7 -17.49 37.16 35.32
C LEU A 7 -16.18 36.68 34.66
N PHE A 8 -15.08 36.68 35.41
CA PHE A 8 -13.78 36.20 34.89
C PHE A 8 -13.67 34.67 34.79
N ILE A 9 -14.35 33.94 35.67
CA ILE A 9 -14.39 32.46 35.60
C ILE A 9 -15.26 32.00 34.42
N GLY A 10 -16.34 32.69 34.10
CA GLY A 10 -17.19 32.39 32.96
C GLY A 10 -16.53 32.67 31.60
N LEU A 11 -15.66 33.69 31.51
CA LEU A 11 -14.93 34.01 30.26
C LEU A 11 -13.77 33.02 30.00
N PHE A 12 -13.16 32.42 31.02
CA PHE A 12 -12.13 31.39 30.83
C PHE A 12 -12.69 30.05 30.42
N PHE A 13 -13.94 29.73 30.71
CA PHE A 13 -14.61 28.52 30.25
C PHE A 13 -15.17 28.61 28.80
N CYS A 14 -15.35 29.84 28.28
CA CYS A 14 -15.80 30.06 26.90
C CYS A 14 -14.64 30.22 25.89
N LEU A 15 -13.43 30.41 26.36
CA LEU A 15 -12.23 30.19 25.55
C LEU A 15 -11.92 28.69 25.58
N GLY A 16 -12.89 27.88 25.17
CA GLY A 16 -12.60 26.52 24.72
C GLY A 16 -11.48 26.66 23.71
N ILE A 17 -10.30 26.18 24.07
CA ILE A 17 -9.20 26.01 23.17
C ILE A 17 -9.78 25.13 22.09
N GLN A 18 -10.30 25.67 21.01
CA GLN A 18 -10.36 25.02 19.75
C GLN A 18 -8.88 24.81 19.42
N ALA A 19 -8.35 23.67 19.83
CA ALA A 19 -7.11 23.17 19.30
C ALA A 19 -7.36 23.14 17.81
N GLN A 20 -6.87 24.17 17.11
CA GLN A 20 -6.99 24.28 15.68
C GLN A 20 -6.43 22.99 15.13
N GLU A 21 -7.26 22.20 14.49
CA GLU A 21 -6.84 20.90 13.98
C GLU A 21 -5.63 21.12 13.09
N LYS A 22 -4.47 20.72 13.57
CA LYS A 22 -3.18 21.02 12.95
C LYS A 22 -3.00 20.27 11.62
N PHE A 23 -3.74 19.17 11.45
CA PHE A 23 -3.66 18.31 10.27
C PHE A 23 -5.06 18.03 9.71
N ASN A 24 -5.20 18.20 8.39
CA ASN A 24 -6.43 17.86 7.67
C ASN A 24 -6.65 16.37 7.55
N ILE A 25 -5.57 15.58 7.52
CA ILE A 25 -5.58 14.13 7.50
C ILE A 25 -4.93 13.61 8.77
N ARG A 26 -5.68 12.82 9.50
CA ARG A 26 -5.22 12.03 10.63
C ARG A 26 -5.59 10.60 10.32
N GLY A 27 -4.59 9.81 10.01
CA GLY A 27 -4.79 8.48 9.47
C GLY A 27 -4.06 7.39 10.22
N VAL A 28 -4.46 6.18 9.92
CA VAL A 28 -3.80 4.95 10.36
C VAL A 28 -3.58 4.05 9.16
N LEU A 29 -2.52 3.26 9.24
CA LEU A 29 -2.19 2.21 8.28
C LEU A 29 -2.06 0.90 9.06
N PRO A 30 -3.16 0.20 9.32
CA PRO A 30 -3.09 -1.09 9.99
C PRO A 30 -2.49 -2.13 9.03
N TRP A 31 -1.44 -2.80 9.49
CA TRP A 31 -0.89 -3.95 8.78
C TRP A 31 -1.85 -5.12 8.88
N HIS A 32 -2.40 -5.54 7.78
CA HIS A 32 -3.43 -6.57 7.76
C HIS A 32 -2.87 -7.96 7.42
N ASN A 33 -1.63 -8.05 7.01
CA ASN A 33 -0.96 -9.28 6.61
C ASN A 33 -0.17 -9.99 7.73
N PHE A 34 -0.17 -9.44 8.94
CA PHE A 34 0.40 -10.08 10.12
C PHE A 34 -0.69 -10.63 11.04
N LEU A 35 -0.36 -11.63 11.88
CA LEU A 35 -1.31 -12.28 12.79
C LEU A 35 -2.07 -11.33 13.70
N SER A 36 -1.45 -10.24 14.09
CA SER A 36 -2.07 -9.19 14.93
C SER A 36 -2.89 -8.17 14.13
N GLY A 37 -2.86 -8.28 12.81
CA GLY A 37 -3.46 -7.30 11.93
C GLY A 37 -4.90 -7.62 11.53
N PRO A 38 -5.51 -6.73 10.76
CA PRO A 38 -6.88 -6.84 10.29
C PRO A 38 -7.19 -8.07 9.42
N THR A 39 -6.19 -8.82 8.95
CA THR A 39 -6.40 -10.07 8.20
C THR A 39 -7.22 -11.09 8.98
N SER A 40 -7.14 -11.07 10.32
CA SER A 40 -7.93 -11.93 11.18
C SER A 40 -9.31 -11.37 11.56
N TRP A 41 -9.61 -10.13 11.18
CA TRP A 41 -10.81 -9.43 11.63
C TRP A 41 -12.04 -9.77 10.80
N ASN A 42 -13.14 -9.98 11.50
CA ASN A 42 -14.47 -10.03 10.93
C ASN A 42 -15.12 -8.63 10.91
N LEU A 43 -16.31 -8.51 10.35
CA LEU A 43 -17.01 -7.23 10.22
C LEU A 43 -17.26 -6.54 11.57
N SER A 44 -17.49 -7.30 12.63
CA SER A 44 -17.66 -6.78 14.00
C SER A 44 -16.40 -6.12 14.54
N ASP A 45 -15.24 -6.71 14.24
CA ASP A 45 -13.95 -6.19 14.69
C ASP A 45 -13.62 -4.88 13.97
N TYR A 46 -13.84 -4.85 12.65
CA TYR A 46 -13.72 -3.60 11.87
C TYR A 46 -14.68 -2.51 12.35
N ARG A 47 -15.92 -2.88 12.73
CA ARG A 47 -16.86 -1.89 13.29
C ARG A 47 -16.31 -1.26 14.55
N ASN A 48 -15.85 -2.06 15.49
CA ASN A 48 -15.27 -1.59 16.74
C ASN A 48 -14.03 -0.70 16.48
N TYR A 49 -13.17 -1.12 15.56
CA TYR A 49 -12.00 -0.35 15.18
C TYR A 49 -12.36 1.01 14.56
N LEU A 50 -13.34 1.04 13.65
CA LEU A 50 -13.83 2.28 13.03
C LEU A 50 -14.50 3.22 14.04
N ASP A 51 -15.23 2.67 15.02
CA ASP A 51 -15.84 3.46 16.09
C ASP A 51 -14.77 4.13 16.96
N GLU A 52 -13.71 3.41 17.30
CA GLU A 52 -12.57 3.98 18.02
C GLU A 52 -11.77 4.99 17.17
N CYS A 53 -11.61 4.73 15.87
CA CYS A 53 -11.01 5.71 14.96
C CYS A 53 -11.80 7.01 14.93
N GLN A 54 -13.12 6.94 14.75
CA GLN A 54 -13.99 8.12 14.73
C GLN A 54 -13.92 8.90 16.05
N LYS A 55 -14.02 8.22 17.19
CA LYS A 55 -13.95 8.78 18.52
C LYS A 55 -12.63 9.53 18.77
N ASN A 56 -11.53 9.04 18.21
CA ASN A 56 -10.21 9.65 18.32
C ASN A 56 -9.89 10.65 17.18
N GLY A 57 -10.88 11.02 16.38
CA GLY A 57 -10.72 12.01 15.32
C GLY A 57 -9.90 11.53 14.13
N ILE A 58 -9.71 10.21 13.96
CA ILE A 58 -9.11 9.63 12.77
C ILE A 58 -10.10 9.73 11.61
N ASN A 59 -9.65 10.25 10.48
CA ASN A 59 -10.48 10.50 9.30
C ASN A 59 -9.94 9.86 8.02
N PHE A 60 -8.94 8.99 8.15
CA PHE A 60 -8.36 8.24 7.06
C PHE A 60 -7.85 6.87 7.52
N ILE A 61 -8.10 5.84 6.71
CA ILE A 61 -7.50 4.51 6.88
C ILE A 61 -6.94 4.07 5.54
N GLY A 62 -5.67 3.68 5.53
CA GLY A 62 -5.03 3.10 4.37
C GLY A 62 -4.78 1.61 4.56
N PHE A 63 -4.98 0.83 3.51
CA PHE A 63 -4.58 -0.57 3.47
C PHE A 63 -3.47 -0.76 2.46
N HIS A 64 -2.43 -1.46 2.87
CA HIS A 64 -1.35 -1.90 2.00
C HIS A 64 -1.53 -3.39 1.73
N ASN A 65 -1.50 -3.80 0.46
CA ASN A 65 -1.68 -5.18 0.06
C ASN A 65 -0.44 -5.70 -0.67
N TYR A 66 -0.03 -6.91 -0.37
CA TYR A 66 0.90 -7.62 -1.21
C TYR A 66 0.17 -8.26 -2.38
N THR A 67 0.68 -8.05 -3.59
CA THR A 67 0.08 -8.54 -4.83
C THR A 67 0.98 -9.51 -5.58
N GLY A 68 1.93 -10.06 -4.92
CA GLY A 68 2.94 -10.97 -5.46
C GLY A 68 4.31 -10.62 -4.95
N GLY A 69 5.33 -11.14 -5.57
CA GLY A 69 6.72 -10.85 -5.23
C GLY A 69 7.58 -12.11 -5.19
N GLY A 70 8.75 -12.03 -4.59
CA GLY A 70 9.74 -13.08 -4.62
C GLY A 70 9.83 -14.00 -3.43
N GLU A 71 10.71 -14.97 -3.59
CA GLU A 71 10.95 -16.03 -2.62
C GLU A 71 11.23 -15.54 -1.20
N ARG A 72 11.71 -14.33 -1.03
CA ARG A 72 12.06 -13.81 0.29
C ARG A 72 10.91 -13.16 1.03
N TYR A 73 10.03 -12.47 0.34
CA TYR A 73 9.04 -11.62 0.99
C TYR A 73 7.62 -11.85 0.54
N ALA A 74 7.36 -12.07 -0.71
CA ALA A 74 6.03 -11.87 -1.17
C ALA A 74 5.61 -12.84 -2.27
N THR A 75 5.70 -14.12 -1.99
CA THR A 75 4.85 -15.08 -2.69
C THR A 75 3.39 -14.94 -2.27
N TYR A 76 3.12 -14.13 -1.24
CA TYR A 76 1.78 -13.91 -0.72
C TYR A 76 1.03 -12.90 -1.56
N VAL A 77 -0.14 -13.28 -2.02
CA VAL A 77 -1.10 -12.41 -2.70
C VAL A 77 -2.31 -12.25 -1.79
N GLU A 78 -2.55 -11.04 -1.35
CA GLU A 78 -3.67 -10.76 -0.45
C GLU A 78 -4.98 -10.68 -1.22
N PRO A 79 -6.09 -11.21 -0.64
CA PRO A 79 -7.32 -11.42 -1.39
C PRO A 79 -8.16 -10.15 -1.59
N MET A 80 -7.73 -9.00 -1.09
CA MET A 80 -8.46 -7.76 -1.29
C MET A 80 -8.32 -7.19 -2.70
N ILE A 81 -7.27 -7.60 -3.44
CA ILE A 81 -7.05 -7.19 -4.84
C ILE A 81 -6.89 -8.43 -5.69
N LYS A 82 -7.85 -8.68 -6.57
CA LYS A 82 -7.85 -9.82 -7.46
C LYS A 82 -7.24 -9.45 -8.81
N ILE A 83 -5.97 -9.79 -9.02
CA ILE A 83 -5.31 -9.57 -10.30
C ILE A 83 -5.61 -10.76 -11.22
N GLU A 84 -6.72 -10.73 -11.93
CA GLU A 84 -7.08 -11.77 -12.91
C GLU A 84 -6.78 -11.28 -14.33
N TYR A 85 -5.86 -11.96 -15.03
CA TYR A 85 -5.47 -11.61 -16.38
C TYR A 85 -5.33 -12.87 -17.26
N LYS A 86 -5.87 -12.84 -18.47
CA LYS A 86 -5.89 -13.98 -19.41
C LYS A 86 -6.37 -15.30 -18.79
N ASN A 87 -7.42 -15.24 -17.98
CA ASN A 87 -7.97 -16.39 -17.24
C ASN A 87 -7.00 -17.04 -16.24
N ILE A 88 -5.92 -16.38 -15.90
CA ILE A 88 -5.04 -16.77 -14.80
C ILE A 88 -5.49 -16.02 -13.57
N LEU A 89 -5.85 -16.76 -12.52
CA LEU A 89 -6.19 -16.25 -11.21
C LEU A 89 -5.07 -16.63 -10.23
N PRO A 90 -4.39 -15.67 -9.60
CA PRO A 90 -3.40 -15.96 -8.58
C PRO A 90 -3.99 -16.77 -7.43
N GLN A 91 -3.25 -17.78 -6.97
CA GLN A 91 -3.72 -18.70 -5.94
C GLN A 91 -2.96 -18.59 -4.62
N ALA A 92 -1.85 -17.83 -4.60
CA ALA A 92 -1.03 -17.69 -3.40
C ALA A 92 -1.79 -17.12 -2.20
N CYS A 93 -2.86 -16.34 -2.43
CA CYS A 93 -3.75 -15.89 -1.36
C CYS A 93 -4.57 -17.01 -0.69
N PHE A 94 -4.70 -18.16 -1.35
CA PHE A 94 -5.43 -19.32 -0.84
C PHE A 94 -4.50 -20.34 -0.19
N ASP A 95 -3.31 -20.51 -0.77
CA ASP A 95 -2.25 -21.33 -0.20
C ASP A 95 -1.06 -20.45 0.21
N ASN A 96 -0.97 -20.16 1.49
CA ASN A 96 0.09 -19.35 2.07
C ASN A 96 1.10 -20.18 2.88
N SER A 97 1.20 -21.48 2.62
CA SER A 97 2.11 -22.39 3.32
C SER A 97 3.57 -21.92 3.29
N LEU A 98 3.99 -21.28 2.19
CA LEU A 98 5.33 -20.71 2.04
C LEU A 98 5.58 -19.49 2.93
N THR A 99 4.52 -18.77 3.29
CA THR A 99 4.58 -17.54 4.10
C THR A 99 4.14 -17.74 5.54
N ALA A 100 3.69 -18.95 5.92
CA ALA A 100 3.22 -19.27 7.27
C ALA A 100 4.23 -18.89 8.37
N ARG A 101 5.53 -19.00 8.09
CA ARG A 101 6.60 -18.58 9.00
C ARG A 101 6.56 -17.10 9.39
N TRP A 102 5.91 -16.27 8.58
CA TRP A 102 5.75 -14.84 8.82
C TRP A 102 4.42 -14.50 9.52
N GLY A 103 3.58 -15.51 9.76
CA GLY A 103 2.27 -15.32 10.37
C GLY A 103 1.23 -14.76 9.43
N TYR A 104 1.36 -14.96 8.13
CA TYR A 104 0.33 -14.60 7.16
C TYR A 104 -0.87 -15.55 7.27
N LEU A 105 -2.06 -15.03 7.10
CA LEU A 105 -3.31 -15.74 7.26
C LEU A 105 -3.95 -16.13 5.92
N PRO A 106 -4.70 -17.24 5.87
CA PRO A 106 -5.02 -18.16 6.96
C PRO A 106 -3.83 -19.04 7.36
N MET A 107 -3.70 -19.34 8.64
CA MET A 107 -2.66 -20.19 9.19
C MET A 107 -3.27 -21.27 10.06
N ALA A 108 -2.98 -22.54 9.76
CA ALA A 108 -3.50 -23.63 10.57
C ALA A 108 -2.85 -23.66 11.97
N VAL A 109 -3.60 -24.07 12.96
CA VAL A 109 -3.11 -24.18 14.37
C VAL A 109 -1.83 -25.03 14.46
N LYS A 110 -1.74 -26.10 13.66
CA LYS A 110 -0.58 -26.99 13.57
C LYS A 110 0.69 -26.36 13.01
N ASP A 111 0.56 -25.23 12.28
CA ASP A 111 1.69 -24.59 11.61
C ASP A 111 2.40 -23.57 12.53
N PHE A 112 1.83 -23.29 13.70
CA PHE A 112 2.48 -22.46 14.70
C PHE A 112 3.63 -23.21 15.38
N ALA A 113 4.78 -22.56 15.49
CA ALA A 113 5.95 -23.15 16.14
C ALA A 113 5.67 -23.57 17.58
N TYR A 114 6.24 -24.69 17.97
CA TYR A 114 6.14 -25.22 19.35
C TYR A 114 4.72 -25.38 19.89
N ASP A 115 3.77 -25.74 19.02
CA ASP A 115 2.35 -25.88 19.37
C ASP A 115 1.69 -24.61 19.96
N THR A 116 2.30 -23.45 19.74
CA THR A 116 1.80 -22.19 20.31
C THR A 116 0.42 -21.79 19.76
N GLY A 117 0.02 -22.33 18.59
CA GLY A 117 -1.32 -22.12 18.05
C GLY A 117 -2.44 -22.58 19.00
N LYS A 118 -2.16 -23.54 19.90
CA LYS A 118 -3.11 -24.00 20.92
C LYS A 118 -3.42 -22.97 22.00
N ALA A 119 -2.60 -21.91 22.10
CA ALA A 119 -2.83 -20.81 23.03
C ALA A 119 -3.93 -19.82 22.56
N PHE A 120 -4.30 -19.87 21.28
CA PHE A 120 -5.35 -19.01 20.76
C PHE A 120 -6.73 -19.61 20.99
N HIS A 121 -7.67 -18.77 21.42
CA HIS A 121 -9.07 -19.15 21.54
C HIS A 121 -9.74 -19.05 20.15
N LEU A 122 -9.70 -20.14 19.40
CA LEU A 122 -10.45 -20.25 18.17
C LEU A 122 -11.91 -20.68 18.43
N PRO A 123 -12.84 -20.33 17.55
CA PRO A 123 -14.19 -20.88 17.59
C PRO A 123 -14.16 -22.42 17.65
N ALA A 124 -15.12 -23.01 18.31
CA ALA A 124 -15.17 -24.47 18.44
C ALA A 124 -15.17 -25.14 17.06
N GLY A 125 -14.21 -26.07 16.86
CA GLY A 125 -14.03 -26.78 15.59
C GLY A 125 -13.19 -26.07 14.56
N ALA A 126 -12.70 -24.85 14.82
CA ALA A 126 -11.79 -24.16 13.91
C ALA A 126 -10.37 -24.74 14.02
N GLU A 127 -9.78 -25.06 12.87
CA GLU A 127 -8.41 -25.58 12.76
C GLU A 127 -7.42 -24.56 12.20
N ALA A 128 -7.92 -23.41 11.78
CA ALA A 128 -7.12 -22.32 11.20
C ALA A 128 -7.44 -20.98 11.88
N PHE A 129 -6.43 -20.13 11.94
CA PHE A 129 -6.51 -18.77 12.43
C PHE A 129 -6.72 -17.82 11.23
N GLY A 130 -7.73 -16.98 11.28
CA GLY A 130 -8.09 -16.04 10.22
C GLY A 130 -9.51 -15.50 10.39
N ASN A 131 -9.94 -14.61 9.50
CA ASN A 131 -11.34 -14.21 9.46
C ASN A 131 -12.22 -15.32 8.84
N ASP A 132 -13.54 -15.22 9.03
CA ASP A 132 -14.48 -16.24 8.58
C ASP A 132 -14.37 -16.51 7.08
N GLY A 133 -14.18 -15.49 6.26
CA GLY A 133 -13.99 -15.62 4.83
C GLY A 133 -12.73 -16.43 4.47
N SER A 134 -11.61 -16.16 5.14
CA SER A 134 -10.35 -16.86 4.93
C SER A 134 -10.42 -18.34 5.31
N VAL A 135 -11.00 -18.64 6.47
CA VAL A 135 -11.02 -20.02 7.02
C VAL A 135 -12.13 -20.88 6.43
N THR A 136 -13.14 -20.31 5.77
CA THR A 136 -14.28 -21.05 5.20
C THR A 136 -14.28 -21.12 3.67
N SER A 137 -13.27 -20.56 2.99
CA SER A 137 -13.20 -20.60 1.54
C SER A 137 -12.67 -21.95 1.04
N TYR A 138 -13.30 -22.48 -0.01
CA TYR A 138 -12.94 -23.76 -0.63
C TYR A 138 -12.23 -23.58 -1.98
N SER A 139 -12.08 -22.34 -2.43
CA SER A 139 -11.35 -22.02 -3.67
C SER A 139 -10.74 -20.62 -3.60
N PRO A 140 -9.68 -20.35 -4.38
CA PRO A 140 -9.11 -19.00 -4.48
C PRO A 140 -10.15 -17.95 -4.88
N ARG A 141 -11.02 -18.24 -5.83
CA ARG A 141 -12.07 -17.32 -6.27
C ARG A 141 -13.03 -16.95 -5.15
N GLU A 142 -13.49 -17.94 -4.40
CA GLU A 142 -14.36 -17.72 -3.24
C GLU A 142 -13.67 -16.86 -2.17
N HIS A 143 -12.37 -17.09 -1.95
CA HIS A 143 -11.58 -16.29 -1.00
C HIS A 143 -11.53 -14.82 -1.41
N TYR A 144 -11.24 -14.52 -2.68
CA TYR A 144 -11.31 -13.15 -3.19
C TYR A 144 -12.70 -12.53 -3.01
N GLU A 145 -13.75 -13.26 -3.38
CA GLU A 145 -15.13 -12.77 -3.29
C GLU A 145 -15.53 -12.43 -1.85
N LYS A 146 -15.19 -13.28 -0.89
CA LYS A 146 -15.46 -13.07 0.53
C LYS A 146 -14.63 -11.91 1.10
N ALA A 147 -13.33 -11.87 0.82
CA ALA A 147 -12.47 -10.79 1.26
C ALA A 147 -12.89 -9.43 0.70
N GLN A 148 -13.19 -9.36 -0.60
CA GLN A 148 -13.67 -8.13 -1.23
C GLN A 148 -15.08 -7.75 -0.73
N GLY A 149 -15.93 -8.73 -0.43
CA GLY A 149 -17.23 -8.50 0.20
C GLY A 149 -17.09 -7.82 1.56
N LEU A 150 -16.25 -8.39 2.42
CA LEU A 150 -15.94 -7.82 3.73
C LEU A 150 -15.41 -6.39 3.61
N MET A 151 -14.44 -6.15 2.72
CA MET A 151 -13.84 -4.83 2.57
C MET A 151 -14.79 -3.79 1.97
N ARG A 152 -15.75 -4.17 1.13
CA ARG A 152 -16.84 -3.27 0.68
C ARG A 152 -17.69 -2.80 1.85
N ASP A 153 -18.05 -3.72 2.75
CA ASP A 153 -18.82 -3.39 3.94
C ASP A 153 -18.03 -2.49 4.89
N VAL A 154 -16.72 -2.74 5.01
CA VAL A 154 -15.81 -1.88 5.79
C VAL A 154 -15.72 -0.47 5.19
N LEU A 155 -15.58 -0.34 3.87
CA LEU A 155 -15.57 0.96 3.17
C LEU A 155 -16.85 1.75 3.45
N LYS A 156 -18.01 1.10 3.30
CA LYS A 156 -19.30 1.72 3.61
C LYS A 156 -19.38 2.20 5.06
N MET A 157 -19.00 1.34 6.01
CA MET A 157 -19.00 1.71 7.44
C MET A 157 -18.02 2.83 7.76
N ALA A 158 -16.88 2.90 7.08
CA ALA A 158 -15.91 4.00 7.22
C ALA A 158 -16.51 5.32 6.74
N HIS A 159 -17.15 5.33 5.56
CA HIS A 159 -17.80 6.52 5.02
C HIS A 159 -18.95 7.02 5.91
N GLU A 160 -19.74 6.14 6.49
CA GLU A 160 -20.80 6.49 7.46
C GLU A 160 -20.24 7.23 8.70
N ARG A 161 -18.95 7.05 8.99
CA ARG A 161 -18.21 7.69 10.09
C ARG A 161 -17.35 8.89 9.66
N GLY A 162 -17.45 9.29 8.39
CA GLY A 162 -16.63 10.37 7.83
C GLY A 162 -15.14 9.98 7.67
N ILE A 163 -14.83 8.69 7.64
CA ILE A 163 -13.48 8.16 7.46
C ILE A 163 -13.29 7.79 5.99
N ARG A 164 -12.27 8.37 5.35
CA ARG A 164 -11.88 8.04 3.98
C ARG A 164 -10.96 6.82 3.95
N MET A 165 -10.98 6.08 2.85
CA MET A 165 -10.17 4.87 2.71
C MET A 165 -9.29 4.90 1.47
N ALA A 166 -8.10 4.31 1.62
CA ALA A 166 -7.21 3.97 0.53
C ALA A 166 -7.05 2.46 0.40
N MET A 167 -7.08 1.98 -0.84
CA MET A 167 -6.60 0.65 -1.18
C MET A 167 -5.24 0.81 -1.85
N GLY A 168 -4.22 0.21 -1.23
CA GLY A 168 -2.84 0.31 -1.68
C GLY A 168 -2.24 -1.04 -2.03
N PHE A 169 -1.25 -1.02 -2.93
CA PHE A 169 -0.43 -2.18 -3.25
C PHE A 169 0.94 -1.73 -3.76
N GLU A 170 1.89 -2.65 -3.71
CA GLU A 170 3.23 -2.40 -4.24
C GLU A 170 3.24 -2.55 -5.76
N PHE A 171 3.55 -1.46 -6.45
CA PHE A 171 3.72 -1.53 -7.90
C PHE A 171 5.07 -2.16 -8.27
N GLY A 172 5.12 -2.80 -9.42
CA GLY A 172 6.32 -3.49 -9.87
C GLY A 172 6.54 -4.87 -9.24
N VAL A 173 5.52 -5.44 -8.64
CA VAL A 173 5.47 -6.85 -8.28
C VAL A 173 4.33 -7.52 -9.03
N ILE A 174 4.50 -8.78 -9.38
CA ILE A 174 3.48 -9.58 -10.05
C ILE A 174 3.36 -10.95 -9.41
N PRO A 175 2.16 -11.53 -9.38
CA PRO A 175 1.98 -12.91 -8.96
C PRO A 175 2.83 -13.89 -9.75
N PRO A 176 3.39 -14.94 -9.10
CA PRO A 176 4.27 -15.92 -9.75
C PRO A 176 3.62 -16.64 -10.95
N GLU A 177 2.31 -16.80 -10.93
CA GLU A 177 1.54 -17.44 -12.00
C GLU A 177 1.73 -16.73 -13.36
N TYR A 178 2.04 -15.45 -13.36
CA TYR A 178 2.26 -14.66 -14.56
C TYR A 178 3.65 -14.83 -15.17
N PHE A 179 4.59 -15.43 -14.46
CA PHE A 179 5.92 -15.73 -15.02
C PHE A 179 5.84 -16.68 -16.21
N SER A 180 4.83 -17.55 -16.26
CA SER A 180 4.58 -18.46 -17.39
C SER A 180 4.16 -17.74 -18.68
N LEU A 181 3.74 -16.50 -18.63
CA LEU A 181 3.38 -15.70 -19.80
C LEU A 181 4.59 -15.15 -20.57
N ASN A 182 5.78 -15.70 -20.33
CA ASN A 182 7.04 -15.23 -20.92
C ASN A 182 7.34 -13.76 -20.62
N VAL A 183 6.92 -13.32 -19.45
CA VAL A 183 7.17 -11.95 -18.96
C VAL A 183 8.66 -11.71 -18.74
N ALA A 184 9.46 -12.78 -18.71
CA ALA A 184 10.92 -12.74 -18.53
C ALA A 184 11.64 -11.80 -19.53
N GLY A 185 11.16 -11.72 -20.79
CA GLY A 185 11.68 -10.80 -21.79
C GLY A 185 11.29 -9.34 -21.54
N ASP A 186 10.23 -9.11 -20.78
CA ASP A 186 9.62 -7.82 -20.48
C ASP A 186 9.87 -7.35 -19.04
N CYS A 187 10.69 -8.06 -18.29
CA CYS A 187 11.05 -7.74 -16.91
C CYS A 187 12.52 -7.38 -16.77
N PHE A 188 12.83 -6.66 -15.72
CA PHE A 188 14.21 -6.46 -15.26
C PHE A 188 14.56 -7.49 -14.21
N TYR A 189 15.81 -7.94 -14.24
CA TYR A 189 16.35 -8.80 -13.21
C TYR A 189 17.03 -7.98 -12.13
N TRP A 190 16.67 -8.24 -10.89
CA TRP A 190 17.30 -7.62 -9.72
C TRP A 190 18.29 -8.62 -9.10
N PRO A 191 19.58 -8.27 -8.96
CA PRO A 191 20.55 -9.17 -8.33
C PRO A 191 20.13 -9.51 -6.89
N GLY A 192 20.19 -10.81 -6.55
CA GLY A 192 19.80 -11.31 -5.24
C GLY A 192 18.30 -11.55 -5.04
N GLU A 193 17.49 -11.21 -6.03
CA GLU A 193 16.08 -11.54 -6.08
C GLU A 193 15.84 -12.57 -7.18
N SER A 194 15.07 -13.60 -6.88
CA SER A 194 14.58 -14.54 -7.91
C SER A 194 13.45 -13.92 -8.75
N ASN A 195 13.10 -12.68 -8.45
CA ASN A 195 11.96 -11.99 -9.02
C ASN A 195 12.30 -11.17 -10.24
N MET A 196 11.39 -11.26 -11.16
CA MET A 196 11.38 -10.40 -12.32
C MET A 196 10.60 -9.12 -12.00
N ILE A 197 11.30 -7.99 -11.99
CA ILE A 197 10.67 -6.68 -11.81
C ILE A 197 10.07 -6.25 -13.16
N PRO A 198 8.76 -6.07 -13.27
CA PRO A 198 8.10 -5.74 -14.52
C PRO A 198 8.55 -4.40 -15.08
N ASN A 199 8.72 -4.38 -16.39
CA ASN A 199 9.00 -3.16 -17.14
C ASN A 199 7.69 -2.40 -17.41
N PRO A 200 7.50 -1.16 -16.92
CA PRO A 200 6.27 -0.40 -17.15
C PRO A 200 6.02 -0.07 -18.64
N LYS A 201 7.02 -0.25 -19.50
CA LYS A 201 6.87 -0.09 -20.96
C LYS A 201 6.49 -1.39 -21.69
N SER A 202 6.42 -2.51 -20.96
CA SER A 202 5.89 -3.77 -21.48
C SER A 202 4.36 -3.73 -21.53
N GLN A 203 3.78 -4.13 -22.65
CA GLN A 203 2.33 -4.23 -22.79
C GLN A 203 1.72 -5.27 -21.82
N ILE A 204 2.42 -6.37 -21.59
CA ILE A 204 1.96 -7.42 -20.67
C ILE A 204 2.03 -6.93 -19.23
N ALA A 205 3.16 -6.35 -18.83
CA ALA A 205 3.31 -5.82 -17.48
C ALA A 205 2.31 -4.69 -17.19
N ALA A 206 2.09 -3.79 -18.14
CA ALA A 206 1.07 -2.76 -18.04
C ALA A 206 -0.35 -3.34 -17.93
N ALA A 207 -0.67 -4.38 -18.71
CA ALA A 207 -1.99 -5.00 -18.67
C ALA A 207 -2.25 -5.73 -17.33
N ILE A 208 -1.25 -6.37 -16.74
CA ILE A 208 -1.34 -6.97 -15.40
C ILE A 208 -1.56 -5.88 -14.34
N HIS A 209 -0.82 -4.77 -14.45
CA HIS A 209 -0.99 -3.62 -13.57
C HIS A 209 -2.40 -3.00 -13.70
N TYR A 210 -2.90 -2.85 -14.93
CA TYR A 210 -4.26 -2.36 -15.15
C TYR A 210 -5.32 -3.32 -14.59
N ALA A 211 -5.08 -4.63 -14.62
CA ALA A 211 -6.00 -5.59 -14.03
C ALA A 211 -6.15 -5.38 -12.51
N ALA A 212 -5.08 -5.03 -11.80
CA ALA A 212 -5.15 -4.67 -10.39
C ALA A 212 -5.99 -3.39 -10.16
N ILE A 213 -5.75 -2.35 -10.97
CA ILE A 213 -6.52 -1.10 -10.87
C ILE A 213 -7.99 -1.33 -11.19
N ASP A 214 -8.30 -2.05 -12.27
CA ASP A 214 -9.68 -2.37 -12.67
C ASP A 214 -10.41 -3.16 -11.59
N ASP A 215 -9.73 -4.11 -10.94
CA ASP A 215 -10.31 -4.87 -9.85
C ASP A 215 -10.62 -3.97 -8.63
N ILE A 216 -9.71 -3.09 -8.24
CA ILE A 216 -9.96 -2.12 -7.16
C ILE A 216 -11.17 -1.25 -7.48
N LEU A 217 -11.22 -0.65 -8.67
CA LEU A 217 -12.33 0.23 -9.07
C LEU A 217 -13.67 -0.51 -9.18
N LYS A 218 -13.63 -1.80 -9.54
CA LYS A 218 -14.82 -2.66 -9.61
C LYS A 218 -15.28 -3.15 -8.24
N ALA A 219 -14.32 -3.60 -7.42
CA ALA A 219 -14.62 -4.14 -6.10
C ALA A 219 -15.01 -3.06 -5.10
N TYR A 220 -14.44 -1.85 -5.25
CA TYR A 220 -14.60 -0.71 -4.33
C TYR A 220 -14.94 0.56 -5.11
N PRO A 221 -16.12 0.68 -5.70
CA PRO A 221 -16.44 1.79 -6.60
C PRO A 221 -16.38 3.17 -5.93
N ASP A 222 -16.57 3.22 -4.62
CA ASP A 222 -16.54 4.46 -3.84
C ASP A 222 -15.20 4.69 -3.12
N ILE A 223 -14.13 3.98 -3.49
CA ILE A 223 -12.81 4.15 -2.86
C ILE A 223 -12.27 5.57 -3.06
N ASP A 224 -11.80 6.21 -1.99
CA ASP A 224 -11.33 7.60 -2.06
C ASP A 224 -9.94 7.72 -2.67
N TYR A 225 -9.07 6.74 -2.40
CA TYR A 225 -7.68 6.79 -2.84
C TYR A 225 -7.17 5.43 -3.31
N ILE A 226 -6.30 5.46 -4.31
CA ILE A 226 -5.42 4.36 -4.67
C ILE A 226 -4.02 4.72 -4.20
N TRP A 227 -3.44 3.88 -3.34
CA TRP A 227 -2.14 4.12 -2.72
C TRP A 227 -1.08 3.20 -3.32
N MET A 228 -0.33 3.73 -4.26
CA MET A 228 0.75 3.02 -4.92
C MET A 228 2.00 3.05 -4.05
N TRP A 229 2.49 1.88 -3.66
CA TRP A 229 3.69 1.73 -2.85
C TRP A 229 4.88 1.32 -3.70
N LEU A 230 6.00 2.03 -3.51
CA LEU A 230 7.26 1.61 -4.07
C LEU A 230 7.74 0.36 -3.32
N ASN A 231 8.05 -0.69 -4.07
CA ASN A 231 8.45 -1.98 -3.50
C ASN A 231 9.68 -1.85 -2.61
N GLU A 232 9.68 -2.52 -1.47
CA GLU A 232 10.75 -2.47 -0.46
C GLU A 232 12.13 -2.86 -1.02
N HIS A 233 12.16 -3.81 -1.94
CA HIS A 233 13.39 -4.34 -2.53
C HIS A 233 13.83 -3.65 -3.82
N SER A 234 13.06 -2.72 -4.34
CA SER A 234 13.30 -2.06 -5.64
C SER A 234 14.64 -1.29 -5.72
N PHE A 235 15.38 -1.20 -4.63
CA PHE A 235 16.63 -0.43 -4.56
C PHE A 235 17.89 -1.29 -4.42
N MET A 236 17.75 -2.61 -4.41
CA MET A 236 18.87 -3.49 -4.14
C MET A 236 19.63 -3.87 -5.41
N GLY A 237 20.51 -2.94 -5.83
CA GLY A 237 21.60 -3.28 -6.76
C GLY A 237 21.18 -3.67 -8.17
N VAL A 238 20.28 -2.93 -8.81
CA VAL A 238 19.97 -3.18 -10.22
C VAL A 238 21.21 -2.99 -11.10
N ASP A 239 21.49 -3.96 -11.97
CA ASP A 239 22.44 -3.77 -13.06
C ASP A 239 21.84 -2.85 -14.11
N THR A 240 22.10 -1.55 -13.96
CA THR A 240 21.54 -0.50 -14.80
C THR A 240 21.94 -0.69 -16.26
N GLN A 241 23.17 -1.14 -16.56
CA GLN A 241 23.62 -1.36 -17.93
C GLN A 241 22.84 -2.50 -18.58
N LYS A 242 22.62 -3.58 -17.86
CA LYS A 242 21.83 -4.73 -18.34
C LYS A 242 20.37 -4.34 -18.53
N ALA A 243 19.79 -3.65 -17.55
CA ALA A 243 18.40 -3.19 -17.61
C ALA A 243 18.13 -2.22 -18.77
N LEU A 244 19.05 -1.31 -19.06
CA LEU A 244 18.95 -0.36 -20.18
C LEU A 244 19.16 -0.97 -21.56
N ARG A 245 19.40 -2.27 -21.68
CA ARG A 245 19.35 -2.96 -23.00
C ARG A 245 17.93 -3.10 -23.54
N ASN A 246 16.92 -2.96 -22.70
CA ASN A 246 15.53 -2.91 -23.15
C ASN A 246 15.22 -1.56 -23.80
N ALA A 247 15.11 -1.55 -25.13
CA ALA A 247 14.99 -0.33 -25.91
C ALA A 247 13.81 0.59 -25.54
N PRO A 248 12.58 0.09 -25.27
CA PRO A 248 11.48 0.95 -24.84
C PRO A 248 11.76 1.68 -23.55
N PHE A 249 12.28 0.98 -22.53
CA PHE A 249 12.61 1.60 -21.24
C PHE A 249 13.87 2.47 -21.34
N ALA A 250 14.87 2.08 -22.13
CA ALA A 250 16.07 2.90 -22.34
C ALA A 250 15.74 4.27 -22.96
N ARG A 251 14.72 4.35 -23.80
CA ARG A 251 14.24 5.63 -24.31
C ARG A 251 13.61 6.45 -23.20
N ALA A 252 12.66 5.88 -22.44
CA ALA A 252 12.03 6.54 -21.30
C ALA A 252 13.06 6.99 -20.26
N TYR A 253 14.09 6.18 -20.02
CA TYR A 253 15.18 6.53 -19.12
C TYR A 253 15.90 7.79 -19.59
N ARG A 254 16.39 7.84 -20.84
CA ARG A 254 17.08 9.02 -21.37
C ARG A 254 16.23 10.29 -21.39
N GLU A 255 14.92 10.15 -21.60
CA GLU A 255 13.99 11.27 -21.61
C GLU A 255 13.73 11.84 -20.21
N ASN A 256 13.92 11.06 -19.16
CA ASN A 256 13.52 11.42 -17.79
C ASN A 256 14.65 11.38 -16.74
N GLU A 257 15.83 10.83 -17.04
CA GLU A 257 16.92 10.67 -16.06
C GLU A 257 17.39 12.00 -15.43
N SER A 258 17.28 13.11 -16.18
CA SER A 258 17.66 14.45 -15.69
C SER A 258 16.81 14.91 -14.51
N PHE A 259 15.60 14.40 -14.32
CA PHE A 259 14.81 14.68 -13.13
C PHE A 259 15.46 14.11 -11.85
N PHE A 260 16.34 13.11 -11.99
CA PHE A 260 16.93 12.35 -10.89
C PHE A 260 18.44 12.54 -10.76
N GLU A 261 18.98 13.69 -11.18
CA GLU A 261 20.41 14.00 -11.04
C GLU A 261 20.90 13.98 -9.59
N GLU A 262 20.03 14.31 -8.64
CA GLU A 262 20.32 14.29 -7.21
C GLU A 262 20.21 12.88 -6.56
N ALA A 263 19.87 11.84 -7.34
CA ALA A 263 19.84 10.49 -6.83
C ALA A 263 21.25 10.01 -6.46
N ALA A 264 21.34 9.19 -5.39
CA ALA A 264 22.58 8.79 -4.78
C ALA A 264 23.55 8.07 -5.74
N ASP A 265 23.00 7.30 -6.68
CA ASP A 265 23.76 6.53 -7.67
C ASP A 265 22.91 6.23 -8.92
N SER A 266 23.50 5.50 -9.87
CA SER A 266 22.83 5.10 -11.11
C SER A 266 21.65 4.14 -10.89
N SER A 267 21.73 3.31 -9.87
CA SER A 267 20.65 2.39 -9.50
C SER A 267 19.43 3.16 -8.97
N ALA A 268 19.67 4.11 -8.05
CA ALA A 268 18.62 4.98 -7.53
C ALA A 268 17.97 5.82 -8.65
N ARG A 269 18.78 6.35 -9.57
CA ARG A 269 18.27 7.09 -10.74
C ARG A 269 17.40 6.21 -11.63
N PHE A 270 17.85 4.97 -11.89
CA PHE A 270 17.06 3.99 -12.65
C PHE A 270 15.71 3.74 -12.00
N VAL A 271 15.69 3.48 -10.69
CA VAL A 271 14.46 3.25 -9.93
C VAL A 271 13.57 4.48 -9.92
N GLY A 272 14.14 5.69 -9.88
CA GLY A 272 13.39 6.93 -9.99
C GLY A 272 12.61 7.02 -11.30
N VAL A 273 13.26 6.72 -12.43
CA VAL A 273 12.60 6.71 -13.75
C VAL A 273 11.56 5.58 -13.84
N TRP A 274 11.89 4.41 -13.30
CA TRP A 274 10.97 3.28 -13.27
C TRP A 274 9.69 3.59 -12.45
N ALA A 275 9.84 4.18 -11.28
CA ALA A 275 8.72 4.63 -10.45
C ALA A 275 7.90 5.72 -11.14
N LEU A 276 8.57 6.68 -11.77
CA LEU A 276 7.92 7.74 -12.56
C LEU A 276 7.03 7.16 -13.66
N GLU A 277 7.54 6.17 -14.41
CA GLU A 277 6.78 5.55 -15.48
C GLU A 277 5.57 4.75 -14.98
N TYR A 278 5.69 4.05 -13.86
CA TYR A 278 4.53 3.40 -13.22
C TYR A 278 3.50 4.40 -12.71
N MET A 279 3.94 5.49 -12.10
CA MET A 279 3.03 6.52 -11.61
C MET A 279 2.31 7.24 -12.75
N LYS A 280 2.99 7.53 -13.86
CA LYS A 280 2.37 8.07 -15.07
C LYS A 280 1.35 7.10 -15.64
N LEU A 281 1.74 5.82 -15.78
CA LEU A 281 0.86 4.75 -16.27
C LEU A 281 -0.43 4.68 -15.45
N THR A 282 -0.32 4.67 -14.12
CA THR A 282 -1.46 4.60 -13.22
C THR A 282 -2.33 5.86 -13.30
N TYR A 283 -1.71 7.03 -13.28
CA TYR A 283 -2.41 8.31 -13.33
C TYR A 283 -3.22 8.46 -14.62
N ASP A 284 -2.60 8.19 -15.76
CA ASP A 284 -3.25 8.28 -17.07
C ASP A 284 -4.39 7.27 -17.20
N TYR A 285 -4.18 6.07 -16.65
CA TYR A 285 -5.22 5.03 -16.64
C TYR A 285 -6.42 5.42 -15.80
N LEU A 286 -6.22 5.92 -14.58
CA LEU A 286 -7.31 6.42 -13.73
C LEU A 286 -8.08 7.55 -14.39
N LYS A 287 -7.38 8.49 -15.04
CA LYS A 287 -8.02 9.56 -15.82
C LYS A 287 -8.84 9.00 -17.00
N SER A 288 -8.32 8.01 -17.71
CA SER A 288 -9.04 7.38 -18.84
C SER A 288 -10.32 6.66 -18.40
N LYS A 289 -10.34 6.16 -17.15
CA LYS A 289 -11.53 5.53 -16.54
C LYS A 289 -12.53 6.54 -15.96
N GLY A 290 -12.17 7.82 -15.92
CA GLY A 290 -13.00 8.84 -15.24
C GLY A 290 -13.09 8.61 -13.73
N SER A 291 -12.09 7.97 -13.13
CA SER A 291 -12.09 7.66 -11.70
C SER A 291 -12.00 8.92 -10.85
N HIS A 292 -12.78 8.97 -9.76
CA HIS A 292 -12.70 10.02 -8.75
C HIS A 292 -11.62 9.75 -7.70
N ALA A 293 -11.13 8.50 -7.61
CA ALA A 293 -10.10 8.13 -6.65
C ALA A 293 -8.82 8.93 -6.88
N LYS A 294 -8.27 9.49 -5.80
CA LYS A 294 -7.01 10.22 -5.86
C LYS A 294 -5.83 9.26 -5.76
N LEU A 295 -4.77 9.58 -6.48
CA LEU A 295 -3.56 8.77 -6.46
C LEU A 295 -2.61 9.24 -5.38
N ILE A 296 -2.10 8.30 -4.58
CA ILE A 296 -1.05 8.51 -3.60
C ILE A 296 0.17 7.70 -4.00
N LEU A 297 1.34 8.31 -3.96
CA LEU A 297 2.62 7.64 -4.04
C LEU A 297 3.16 7.43 -2.62
N GLY A 298 3.39 6.19 -2.24
CA GLY A 298 4.02 5.78 -1.00
C GLY A 298 5.28 4.97 -1.24
N GLY A 299 5.94 4.58 -0.19
CA GLY A 299 7.10 3.69 -0.23
C GLY A 299 7.78 3.60 1.10
N TRP A 300 8.62 2.61 1.19
CA TRP A 300 9.45 2.35 2.36
C TRP A 300 10.51 3.42 2.50
N GLY A 301 10.75 3.88 3.72
CA GLY A 301 11.62 5.04 3.98
C GLY A 301 13.08 4.70 4.25
N GLY A 302 13.47 3.42 4.25
CA GLY A 302 14.81 2.98 4.62
C GLY A 302 15.88 3.30 3.55
N GLY A 303 17.03 3.79 3.97
CA GLY A 303 18.21 3.96 3.12
C GLY A 303 18.00 4.93 1.95
N HIS A 304 18.28 4.46 0.74
CA HIS A 304 18.22 5.24 -0.50
C HIS A 304 16.82 5.26 -1.15
N GLN A 305 15.82 4.84 -0.43
CA GLN A 305 14.48 4.63 -0.96
C GLN A 305 13.76 5.93 -1.30
N LEU A 306 12.45 5.92 -1.20
CA LEU A 306 11.57 6.97 -1.68
C LEU A 306 12.04 8.41 -1.37
N PRO A 307 12.60 8.75 -0.18
CA PRO A 307 13.04 10.12 0.09
C PRO A 307 14.06 10.66 -0.90
N SER A 308 15.03 9.85 -1.35
CA SER A 308 16.05 10.28 -2.33
C SER A 308 15.50 10.56 -3.72
N LEU A 309 14.31 10.02 -4.02
CA LEU A 309 13.67 10.14 -5.34
C LEU A 309 12.57 11.19 -5.39
N LEU A 310 12.05 11.61 -4.23
CA LEU A 310 10.87 12.48 -4.16
C LEU A 310 11.04 13.81 -4.88
N LYS A 311 12.21 14.43 -4.84
CA LYS A 311 12.47 15.68 -5.56
C LYS A 311 12.33 15.50 -7.08
N GLY A 312 12.90 14.41 -7.61
CA GLY A 312 12.79 14.08 -9.04
C GLY A 312 11.34 13.78 -9.44
N LEU A 313 10.67 12.96 -8.65
CA LEU A 313 9.25 12.63 -8.88
C LEU A 313 8.35 13.86 -8.76
N ASP A 314 8.64 14.79 -7.84
CA ASP A 314 7.88 16.03 -7.72
C ASP A 314 7.99 16.91 -8.96
N ARG A 315 9.19 17.01 -9.54
CA ARG A 315 9.41 17.76 -10.77
C ARG A 315 8.65 17.19 -11.97
N ALA A 316 8.52 15.86 -12.03
CA ALA A 316 8.05 15.15 -13.21
C ALA A 316 6.57 14.73 -13.17
N LEU A 317 5.97 14.61 -11.98
CA LEU A 317 4.59 14.12 -11.82
C LEU A 317 3.58 15.26 -11.66
N PRO A 318 2.32 15.07 -12.09
CA PRO A 318 1.20 15.97 -11.81
C PRO A 318 1.09 16.33 -10.31
N LYS A 319 0.74 17.58 -10.01
CA LYS A 319 0.74 18.10 -8.63
C LYS A 319 -0.44 17.63 -7.78
N ASP A 320 -1.47 17.06 -8.38
CA ASP A 320 -2.61 16.45 -7.70
C ASP A 320 -2.34 15.02 -7.18
N ILE A 321 -1.21 14.41 -7.56
CA ILE A 321 -0.72 13.17 -6.93
C ILE A 321 -0.18 13.50 -5.54
N ILE A 322 -0.69 12.83 -4.53
CA ILE A 322 -0.27 12.99 -3.14
C ILE A 322 1.01 12.20 -2.90
N PHE A 323 1.97 12.77 -2.17
CA PHE A 323 3.14 12.02 -1.73
C PHE A 323 2.99 11.63 -0.26
N SER A 324 3.30 10.39 0.06
CA SER A 324 3.43 9.91 1.43
C SER A 324 4.84 9.40 1.67
N CYS A 325 5.42 9.76 2.78
CA CYS A 325 6.78 9.36 3.14
C CYS A 325 6.75 8.58 4.45
N LEU A 326 7.13 7.30 4.36
CA LEU A 326 7.34 6.49 5.54
C LEU A 326 8.62 6.92 6.23
N ASN A 327 8.56 7.20 7.53
CA ASN A 327 9.74 7.54 8.31
C ASN A 327 10.34 6.24 8.89
N PRO A 328 11.54 5.83 8.44
CA PRO A 328 12.14 4.56 8.86
C PRO A 328 12.71 4.59 10.30
N ASP A 329 12.87 5.78 10.85
CA ASP A 329 13.47 5.96 12.16
C ASP A 329 12.46 5.91 13.31
N LEU A 330 11.29 5.31 13.08
CA LEU A 330 10.21 5.22 14.08
C LEU A 330 9.80 6.60 14.64
N GLY A 331 9.84 7.62 13.79
CA GLY A 331 9.56 9.01 14.19
C GLY A 331 10.64 9.69 15.00
N LYS A 332 11.81 9.10 15.18
CA LYS A 332 12.91 9.69 15.96
C LYS A 332 13.58 10.88 15.27
N SER A 333 13.69 10.81 13.95
CA SER A 333 14.28 11.89 13.16
C SER A 333 13.25 12.83 12.60
N PRO A 334 13.52 14.13 12.48
CA PRO A 334 12.69 15.06 11.74
C PRO A 334 12.56 14.62 10.29
N GLN A 335 11.42 14.93 9.69
CA GLN A 335 11.25 14.75 8.24
C GLN A 335 12.27 15.63 7.49
N PRO A 336 12.83 15.16 6.37
CA PRO A 336 13.78 15.94 5.58
C PRO A 336 13.22 17.31 5.18
N GLU A 337 14.05 18.35 5.25
CA GLU A 337 13.63 19.73 4.95
C GLU A 337 13.03 19.89 3.56
N PHE A 338 13.52 19.15 2.56
CA PHE A 338 13.01 19.21 1.20
C PHE A 338 11.54 18.81 1.08
N LEU A 339 10.99 18.02 2.04
CA LEU A 339 9.57 17.72 2.05
C LEU A 339 8.73 18.97 2.28
N GLY A 340 9.23 19.92 3.08
CA GLY A 340 8.61 21.24 3.24
C GLY A 340 8.60 22.05 1.94
N GLU A 341 9.62 21.91 1.07
CA GLU A 341 9.65 22.55 -0.24
C GLU A 341 8.61 21.94 -1.18
N ILE A 342 8.54 20.62 -1.25
CA ILE A 342 7.55 19.87 -2.04
C ILE A 342 6.13 20.20 -1.57
N ALA A 343 5.92 20.28 -0.27
CA ALA A 343 4.61 20.54 0.34
C ALA A 343 4.03 21.93 0.03
N ARG A 344 4.83 22.87 -0.49
CA ARG A 344 4.33 24.18 -0.96
C ARG A 344 3.41 24.06 -2.18
N ASN A 345 3.62 23.02 -3.00
CA ASN A 345 2.93 22.86 -4.28
C ASN A 345 2.18 21.52 -4.41
N ARG A 346 2.26 20.65 -3.40
CA ARG A 346 1.70 19.30 -3.41
C ARG A 346 1.26 18.89 -2.00
N ASN A 347 0.24 18.06 -1.91
CA ASN A 347 -0.05 17.40 -0.65
C ASN A 347 1.02 16.37 -0.31
N VAL A 348 1.62 16.51 0.86
CA VAL A 348 2.60 15.57 1.41
C VAL A 348 2.09 15.07 2.76
N TRP A 349 2.05 13.76 2.93
CA TRP A 349 1.67 13.10 4.15
C TRP A 349 2.89 12.46 4.81
N ALA A 350 3.06 12.68 6.10
CA ALA A 350 4.03 11.96 6.90
C ALA A 350 3.40 10.67 7.41
N VAL A 351 4.13 9.57 7.29
CA VAL A 351 3.71 8.26 7.80
C VAL A 351 4.77 7.81 8.80
N PRO A 352 4.63 8.14 10.09
CA PRO A 352 5.54 7.65 11.10
C PRO A 352 5.33 6.16 11.30
N TRP A 353 6.40 5.40 11.28
CA TRP A 353 6.39 4.00 11.63
C TRP A 353 6.50 3.87 13.15
N LEU A 354 5.50 3.30 13.76
CA LEU A 354 5.42 3.11 15.22
C LEU A 354 5.23 1.60 15.48
N GLU A 355 6.31 0.84 15.49
CA GLU A 355 6.35 -0.54 15.94
C GLU A 355 6.85 -0.63 17.39
#